data_0b849db08af85b0e0c78b9adefbee910
#
_entry.id   0b849db08af85b0e0c78b9adefbee910
#
_cell.length_a   1.000
_cell.length_b   1.000
_cell.length_c   1.000
_cell.angle_alpha   90.00
_cell.angle_beta   90.00
_cell.angle_gamma   90.00
#
_symmetry.space_group_name_H-M   'P 1'
#
loop_
_entity.id
_entity.type
_entity.pdbx_description
1 polymer ?
#
loop_
_entity_poly.entity_id
_entity_poly.type
_entity_poly.pdbx_seq_one_letter_code
_entity_poly.pdbx_strand_id
1 'polypeptide(L)'
;MNARWLLIPTAATLFGCASVQPTQARRDVGEIVERRVGLPDVVPEQQDAESRARVRARVAALMAEPLTVERALQVAMLNNRELRATLEDLGVAQAELVQAGLLENPTISGDLVNSTRGNGLGGGLALSQSLLSAFLIPAKRNLARSRLAHAVVTVGQATLVLARDVRVAFVHAQAAEQALGLHRGRAQAAEVAHELAQRQFDAGNITPLDQQLFAAALDRARVELADAQLAMTVAREDLTRLLGLWGEDVAWTFAAPLDSALPPETELGNLEQQGMRDRLDLSAARFETQSIEYALTLRRRGMIPQLNVGISARNEVGDDIGHEWVLGPSLSLELPIFDPGHADIARIQAFLRQAQHRLQDMAIHVRSEIRVHRTQLVAARRKVEYYERTVLPRAESITELTLQQYNAMLVGTYQLLETRTDQIDSRREYVEALRDYWVARSELELAVGGRIPAREHGRAASH
;
A
#
# COMPACT_ATOMS: atom_id res chain seq x y z
N MET A 1 -55.74 28.67 -42.74
CA MET A 1 -55.31 29.76 -41.81
C MET A 1 -55.53 29.28 -40.41
N ASN A 2 -54.48 29.37 -39.64
CA ASN A 2 -54.32 29.40 -38.17
C ASN A 2 -53.38 28.34 -37.65
N ALA A 3 -52.16 28.85 -37.54
CA ALA A 3 -51.03 28.28 -36.86
C ALA A 3 -51.32 28.03 -35.40
N ARG A 4 -50.83 26.89 -34.87
CA ARG A 4 -50.42 26.72 -33.46
C ARG A 4 -49.13 25.98 -33.37
N TRP A 5 -48.05 26.69 -33.71
CA TRP A 5 -46.69 26.43 -33.26
C TRP A 5 -46.53 27.01 -31.86
N LEU A 6 -46.73 26.21 -30.82
CA LEU A 6 -46.34 26.58 -29.46
C LEU A 6 -46.39 25.30 -28.62
N LEU A 7 -45.22 24.69 -28.37
CA LEU A 7 -44.87 23.96 -27.16
C LEU A 7 -43.63 23.07 -27.42
N ILE A 8 -42.50 23.71 -27.74
CA ILE A 8 -41.17 23.16 -27.49
C ILE A 8 -40.32 24.30 -26.96
N PRO A 9 -40.40 24.58 -25.68
CA PRO A 9 -39.21 24.85 -24.95
C PRO A 9 -39.35 24.31 -23.52
N THR A 10 -38.64 23.33 -23.11
CA THR A 10 -38.24 23.12 -21.71
C THR A 10 -37.54 21.78 -21.45
N ALA A 11 -36.97 21.11 -22.47
CA ALA A 11 -36.18 19.89 -22.26
C ALA A 11 -34.66 20.15 -22.18
N ALA A 12 -34.23 21.41 -22.24
CA ALA A 12 -32.80 21.75 -22.39
C ALA A 12 -32.06 22.06 -21.08
N THR A 13 -32.64 21.93 -19.92
CA THR A 13 -32.01 22.35 -18.64
C THR A 13 -31.73 21.21 -17.65
N LEU A 14 -31.74 19.95 -18.08
CA LEU A 14 -31.38 18.81 -17.21
C LEU A 14 -30.02 18.19 -17.52
N PHE A 15 -29.14 18.87 -18.26
CA PHE A 15 -27.73 18.50 -18.32
C PHE A 15 -27.00 19.01 -17.04
N GLY A 16 -27.34 18.47 -15.90
CA GLY A 16 -26.54 18.56 -14.73
C GLY A 16 -25.29 17.70 -14.96
N CYS A 17 -24.16 18.33 -15.32
CA CYS A 17 -22.86 17.66 -15.32
C CYS A 17 -22.62 17.11 -13.91
N ALA A 18 -22.83 15.81 -13.72
CA ALA A 18 -22.45 15.13 -12.48
C ALA A 18 -20.93 15.23 -12.38
N SER A 19 -20.42 16.08 -11.49
CA SER A 19 -18.99 16.21 -11.28
C SER A 19 -18.48 14.94 -10.59
N VAL A 20 -17.54 14.26 -11.24
CA VAL A 20 -16.86 13.09 -10.67
C VAL A 20 -15.60 13.58 -9.96
N GLN A 21 -15.72 13.90 -8.67
CA GLN A 21 -14.57 14.31 -7.88
C GLN A 21 -14.44 13.39 -6.65
N PRO A 22 -13.32 12.65 -6.49
CA PRO A 22 -13.11 11.71 -5.40
C PRO A 22 -12.65 12.41 -4.09
N THR A 23 -12.95 13.70 -3.92
CA THR A 23 -12.45 14.52 -2.80
C THR A 23 -12.84 13.95 -1.44
N GLN A 24 -14.06 13.44 -1.29
CA GLN A 24 -14.48 12.84 -0.01
C GLN A 24 -13.75 11.52 0.25
N ALA A 25 -13.67 10.62 -0.72
CA ALA A 25 -12.96 9.35 -0.58
C ALA A 25 -11.46 9.55 -0.27
N ARG A 26 -10.83 10.56 -0.87
CA ARG A 26 -9.43 10.93 -0.55
C ARG A 26 -9.28 11.47 0.87
N ARG A 27 -10.25 12.26 1.38
CA ARG A 27 -10.27 12.70 2.78
C ARG A 27 -10.42 11.52 3.74
N ASP A 28 -11.32 10.59 3.44
CA ASP A 28 -11.53 9.40 4.26
C ASP A 28 -10.23 8.56 4.37
N VAL A 29 -9.49 8.41 3.27
CA VAL A 29 -8.14 7.77 3.28
C VAL A 29 -7.15 8.61 4.10
N GLY A 30 -7.13 9.93 3.94
CA GLY A 30 -6.27 10.84 4.73
C GLY A 30 -6.50 10.70 6.23
N GLU A 31 -7.75 10.66 6.68
CA GLU A 31 -8.11 10.43 8.08
C GLU A 31 -7.67 9.05 8.61
N ILE A 32 -7.76 8.00 7.76
CA ILE A 32 -7.25 6.67 8.11
C ILE A 32 -5.75 6.73 8.33
N VAL A 33 -5.00 7.37 7.42
CA VAL A 33 -3.55 7.50 7.49
C VAL A 33 -3.12 8.32 8.71
N GLU A 34 -3.75 9.47 8.94
CA GLU A 34 -3.46 10.32 10.10
C GLU A 34 -3.64 9.57 11.42
N ARG A 35 -4.77 8.90 11.60
CA ARG A 35 -5.05 8.13 12.82
C ARG A 35 -4.11 6.96 13.03
N ARG A 36 -3.68 6.26 11.96
CA ARG A 36 -2.95 4.99 12.05
C ARG A 36 -1.44 5.12 11.87
N VAL A 37 -1.00 6.05 11.03
CA VAL A 37 0.42 6.35 10.80
C VAL A 37 0.88 7.58 11.59
N GLY A 38 -0.04 8.50 11.90
CA GLY A 38 0.21 9.74 12.62
C GLY A 38 0.85 10.81 11.75
N LEU A 39 0.59 10.79 10.46
CA LEU A 39 1.08 11.76 9.50
C LEU A 39 -0.11 12.53 8.90
N PRO A 40 -0.28 13.80 9.20
CA PRO A 40 -1.31 14.63 8.58
C PRO A 40 -0.87 15.02 7.15
N ASP A 41 -1.85 15.34 6.29
CA ASP A 41 -1.66 15.93 4.95
C ASP A 41 -0.74 15.17 3.97
N VAL A 42 -0.73 13.84 4.03
CA VAL A 42 0.13 13.01 3.17
C VAL A 42 -0.57 12.44 1.92
N VAL A 43 -1.84 12.75 1.71
CA VAL A 43 -2.64 12.30 0.54
C VAL A 43 -3.08 13.53 -0.28
N PRO A 44 -2.15 14.29 -0.88
CA PRO A 44 -2.49 15.51 -1.60
C PRO A 44 -3.19 15.19 -2.91
N GLU A 45 -4.11 16.08 -3.29
CA GLU A 45 -4.64 16.12 -4.64
C GLU A 45 -3.55 16.57 -5.63
N GLN A 46 -3.36 15.83 -6.73
CA GLN A 46 -2.31 16.10 -7.72
C GLN A 46 -2.87 16.07 -9.15
N GLN A 47 -4.08 16.59 -9.33
CA GLN A 47 -4.77 16.56 -10.62
C GLN A 47 -4.22 17.58 -11.62
N ASP A 48 -3.75 18.73 -11.15
CA ASP A 48 -3.24 19.81 -11.98
C ASP A 48 -1.71 20.01 -11.90
N ALA A 49 -1.17 20.85 -12.79
CA ALA A 49 0.26 21.13 -12.83
C ALA A 49 0.76 21.88 -11.59
N GLU A 50 -0.09 22.72 -10.98
CA GLU A 50 0.25 23.52 -9.81
C GLU A 50 0.35 22.64 -8.55
N SER A 51 -0.63 21.75 -8.32
CA SER A 51 -0.59 20.83 -7.19
C SER A 51 0.62 19.89 -7.28
N ARG A 52 0.96 19.41 -8.48
CA ARG A 52 2.19 18.62 -8.71
C ARG A 52 3.46 19.41 -8.43
N ALA A 53 3.49 20.71 -8.76
CA ALA A 53 4.63 21.58 -8.46
C ALA A 53 4.77 21.79 -6.94
N ARG A 54 3.67 22.04 -6.21
CA ARG A 54 3.66 22.15 -4.75
C ARG A 54 4.21 20.88 -4.08
N VAL A 55 3.78 19.70 -4.53
CA VAL A 55 4.27 18.42 -3.96
C VAL A 55 5.77 18.25 -4.24
N ARG A 56 6.26 18.54 -5.46
CA ARG A 56 7.69 18.48 -5.76
C ARG A 56 8.50 19.44 -4.87
N ALA A 57 8.04 20.68 -4.67
CA ALA A 57 8.70 21.64 -3.79
C ALA A 57 8.73 21.13 -2.33
N ARG A 58 7.66 20.50 -1.85
CA ARG A 58 7.61 19.91 -0.49
C ARG A 58 8.57 18.72 -0.36
N VAL A 59 8.63 17.83 -1.35
CA VAL A 59 9.60 16.72 -1.36
C VAL A 59 11.03 17.25 -1.37
N ALA A 60 11.36 18.24 -2.21
CA ALA A 60 12.68 18.86 -2.24
C ALA A 60 13.05 19.49 -0.88
N ALA A 61 12.11 20.17 -0.21
CA ALA A 61 12.33 20.73 1.13
C ALA A 61 12.58 19.66 2.19
N LEU A 62 11.86 18.51 2.14
CA LEU A 62 12.07 17.38 3.06
C LEU A 62 13.42 16.70 2.84
N MET A 63 13.92 16.67 1.60
CA MET A 63 15.19 16.06 1.20
C MET A 63 16.40 16.97 1.42
N ALA A 64 16.20 18.27 1.64
CA ALA A 64 17.27 19.21 1.93
C ALA A 64 17.95 18.99 3.30
N GLU A 65 17.30 18.29 4.19
CA GLU A 65 17.83 17.94 5.52
C GLU A 65 18.09 16.44 5.63
N PRO A 66 18.98 15.99 6.54
CA PRO A 66 19.23 14.58 6.76
C PRO A 66 17.95 13.80 7.07
N LEU A 67 17.84 12.60 6.52
CA LEU A 67 16.63 11.80 6.50
C LEU A 67 16.35 11.19 7.89
N THR A 68 15.15 11.48 8.44
CA THR A 68 14.57 10.75 9.58
C THR A 68 13.50 9.78 9.06
N VAL A 69 13.07 8.85 9.89
CA VAL A 69 12.01 7.90 9.51
C VAL A 69 10.69 8.63 9.19
N GLU A 70 10.37 9.71 9.91
CA GLU A 70 9.17 10.52 9.68
C GLU A 70 9.25 11.24 8.33
N ARG A 71 10.41 11.83 8.00
CA ARG A 71 10.64 12.46 6.69
C ARG A 71 10.59 11.45 5.56
N ALA A 72 11.22 10.28 5.74
CA ALA A 72 11.16 9.19 4.76
C ALA A 72 9.71 8.77 4.48
N LEU A 73 8.89 8.62 5.51
CA LEU A 73 7.47 8.33 5.38
C LEU A 73 6.73 9.43 4.62
N GLN A 74 6.95 10.71 4.98
CA GLN A 74 6.31 11.84 4.27
C GLN A 74 6.71 11.88 2.79
N VAL A 75 8.00 11.71 2.48
CA VAL A 75 8.48 11.67 1.09
C VAL A 75 7.84 10.51 0.33
N ALA A 76 7.82 9.31 0.89
CA ALA A 76 7.20 8.13 0.27
C ALA A 76 5.72 8.36 -0.02
N MET A 77 4.94 8.83 0.95
CA MET A 77 3.51 9.10 0.78
C MET A 77 3.24 10.15 -0.31
N LEU A 78 4.11 11.15 -0.43
CA LEU A 78 3.98 12.21 -1.42
C LEU A 78 4.50 11.82 -2.80
N ASN A 79 5.50 10.93 -2.90
CA ASN A 79 6.25 10.71 -4.14
C ASN A 79 6.19 9.29 -4.70
N ASN A 80 5.80 8.27 -3.90
CA ASN A 80 5.74 6.89 -4.37
C ASN A 80 4.72 6.73 -5.50
N ARG A 81 5.18 6.21 -6.66
CA ARG A 81 4.37 6.12 -7.89
C ARG A 81 3.30 5.04 -7.81
N GLU A 82 3.58 3.93 -7.13
CA GLU A 82 2.64 2.83 -6.95
C GLU A 82 1.47 3.25 -6.05
N LEU A 83 1.77 3.93 -4.93
CA LEU A 83 0.71 4.50 -4.10
C LEU A 83 -0.15 5.49 -4.87
N ARG A 84 0.46 6.33 -5.72
CA ARG A 84 -0.31 7.26 -6.57
C ARG A 84 -1.23 6.54 -7.54
N ALA A 85 -0.74 5.47 -8.18
CA ALA A 85 -1.58 4.65 -9.06
C ALA A 85 -2.77 4.06 -8.28
N THR A 86 -2.53 3.50 -7.09
CA THR A 86 -3.56 2.95 -6.21
C THR A 86 -4.57 4.02 -5.74
N LEU A 87 -4.14 5.26 -5.53
CA LEU A 87 -5.04 6.36 -5.18
C LEU A 87 -6.04 6.72 -6.31
N GLU A 88 -5.71 6.42 -7.57
CA GLU A 88 -6.64 6.63 -8.70
C GLU A 88 -7.79 5.61 -8.71
N ASP A 89 -7.68 4.47 -8.03
CA ASP A 89 -8.78 3.52 -7.84
C ASP A 89 -9.97 4.17 -7.13
N LEU A 90 -9.74 5.19 -6.29
CA LEU A 90 -10.82 5.99 -5.68
C LEU A 90 -11.58 6.78 -6.75
N GLY A 91 -10.89 7.31 -7.76
CA GLY A 91 -11.50 7.99 -8.89
C GLY A 91 -12.36 7.04 -9.73
N VAL A 92 -11.87 5.84 -9.99
CA VAL A 92 -12.60 4.79 -10.70
C VAL A 92 -13.88 4.41 -9.95
N ALA A 93 -13.76 4.08 -8.65
CA ALA A 93 -14.90 3.70 -7.83
C ALA A 93 -15.93 4.84 -7.65
N GLN A 94 -15.45 6.09 -7.57
CA GLN A 94 -16.33 7.27 -7.54
C GLN A 94 -17.08 7.46 -8.87
N ALA A 95 -16.40 7.26 -10.01
CA ALA A 95 -17.04 7.33 -11.33
C ALA A 95 -18.11 6.23 -11.49
N GLU A 96 -17.82 5.00 -11.03
CA GLU A 96 -18.80 3.91 -10.99
C GLU A 96 -20.03 4.26 -10.13
N LEU A 97 -19.81 4.91 -8.98
CA LEU A 97 -20.94 5.35 -8.12
C LEU A 97 -21.78 6.41 -8.80
N VAL A 98 -21.19 7.38 -9.47
CA VAL A 98 -21.91 8.39 -10.27
C VAL A 98 -22.68 7.69 -11.40
N GLN A 99 -22.01 6.84 -12.17
CA GLN A 99 -22.61 6.08 -13.28
C GLN A 99 -23.79 5.22 -12.82
N ALA A 100 -23.68 4.57 -11.66
CA ALA A 100 -24.76 3.76 -11.07
C ALA A 100 -26.00 4.59 -10.70
N GLY A 101 -25.86 5.90 -10.59
CA GLY A 101 -26.95 6.84 -10.30
C GLY A 101 -27.62 7.46 -11.52
N LEU A 102 -27.05 7.28 -12.71
CA LEU A 102 -27.58 7.84 -13.94
C LEU A 102 -28.64 6.93 -14.56
N LEU A 103 -29.58 7.57 -15.24
CA LEU A 103 -30.51 6.87 -16.14
C LEU A 103 -29.72 6.36 -17.38
N GLU A 104 -30.13 5.24 -17.90
CA GLU A 104 -29.65 4.78 -19.20
C GLU A 104 -30.09 5.76 -20.29
N ASN A 105 -29.23 5.99 -21.28
CA ASN A 105 -29.59 6.91 -22.35
C ASN A 105 -30.76 6.39 -23.16
N PRO A 106 -31.65 7.29 -23.66
CA PRO A 106 -32.71 6.89 -24.57
C PRO A 106 -32.10 6.31 -25.86
N THR A 107 -32.75 5.29 -26.39
CA THR A 107 -32.36 4.65 -27.63
C THR A 107 -33.18 5.21 -28.79
N ILE A 108 -32.52 5.67 -29.85
CA ILE A 108 -33.14 6.01 -31.11
C ILE A 108 -32.93 4.84 -32.07
N SER A 109 -33.99 4.29 -32.59
CA SER A 109 -33.97 3.25 -33.62
C SER A 109 -34.69 3.70 -34.89
N GLY A 110 -34.18 3.26 -36.04
CA GLY A 110 -34.80 3.55 -37.32
C GLY A 110 -34.87 2.28 -38.16
N ASP A 111 -35.97 2.09 -38.87
CA ASP A 111 -36.14 1.01 -39.83
C ASP A 111 -36.48 1.57 -41.22
N LEU A 112 -35.97 0.95 -42.27
CA LEU A 112 -36.33 1.22 -43.65
C LEU A 112 -37.00 -0.01 -44.21
N VAL A 113 -38.20 0.15 -44.75
CA VAL A 113 -39.00 -0.93 -45.30
C VAL A 113 -39.27 -0.62 -46.76
N ASN A 114 -38.96 -1.56 -47.64
CA ASN A 114 -39.36 -1.49 -49.05
C ASN A 114 -40.67 -2.26 -49.22
N SER A 115 -41.70 -1.59 -49.74
CA SER A 115 -42.98 -2.23 -49.99
C SER A 115 -42.88 -3.18 -51.22
N THR A 116 -43.20 -4.45 -51.01
CA THR A 116 -43.21 -5.48 -52.11
C THR A 116 -44.45 -5.37 -52.99
N ARG A 117 -45.44 -4.54 -52.65
CA ARG A 117 -46.70 -4.37 -53.38
C ARG A 117 -46.93 -2.98 -54.00
N GLY A 118 -46.03 -2.02 -53.71
CA GLY A 118 -46.08 -0.67 -54.24
C GLY A 118 -44.70 -0.04 -54.40
N ASN A 119 -44.52 0.89 -55.34
CA ASN A 119 -43.25 1.56 -55.59
C ASN A 119 -43.00 2.64 -54.51
N GLY A 120 -42.71 2.26 -53.28
CA GLY A 120 -42.46 3.22 -52.24
C GLY A 120 -41.51 2.71 -51.13
N LEU A 121 -40.59 3.60 -50.73
CA LEU A 121 -39.71 3.37 -49.57
C LEU A 121 -40.42 3.93 -48.35
N GLY A 122 -40.81 3.05 -47.43
CA GLY A 122 -41.32 3.43 -46.11
C GLY A 122 -40.22 3.36 -45.08
N GLY A 123 -40.42 3.99 -43.94
CA GLY A 123 -39.47 3.90 -42.83
C GLY A 123 -40.07 4.40 -41.52
N GLY A 124 -39.45 4.03 -40.42
CA GLY A 124 -39.83 4.42 -39.09
C GLY A 124 -38.68 4.96 -38.28
N LEU A 125 -39.00 5.82 -37.33
CA LEU A 125 -38.12 6.28 -36.28
C LEU A 125 -38.79 6.02 -34.93
N ALA A 126 -38.07 5.48 -33.96
CA ALA A 126 -38.55 5.32 -32.61
C ALA A 126 -37.53 5.82 -31.59
N LEU A 127 -38.06 6.53 -30.57
CA LEU A 127 -37.31 6.93 -29.40
C LEU A 127 -37.88 6.15 -28.21
N SER A 128 -37.04 5.37 -27.54
CA SER A 128 -37.46 4.51 -26.42
C SER A 128 -36.55 4.67 -25.21
N GLN A 129 -37.13 4.45 -24.01
CA GLN A 129 -36.45 4.52 -22.71
C GLN A 129 -36.83 3.31 -21.87
N SER A 130 -35.79 2.69 -21.21
CA SER A 130 -36.02 1.59 -20.28
C SER A 130 -36.57 2.10 -18.95
N LEU A 131 -37.76 1.66 -18.54
CA LEU A 131 -38.32 1.96 -17.22
C LEU A 131 -37.69 1.11 -16.12
N LEU A 132 -37.29 -0.12 -16.42
CA LEU A 132 -36.65 -1.01 -15.46
C LEU A 132 -35.29 -0.43 -14.98
N SER A 133 -34.57 0.24 -15.86
CA SER A 133 -33.28 0.86 -15.51
C SER A 133 -33.43 1.90 -14.39
N ALA A 134 -34.48 2.72 -14.44
CA ALA A 134 -34.81 3.70 -13.39
C ALA A 134 -35.16 3.04 -12.04
N PHE A 135 -35.93 1.94 -12.09
CA PHE A 135 -36.32 1.18 -10.91
C PHE A 135 -35.11 0.50 -10.22
N LEU A 136 -34.07 0.13 -10.99
CA LEU A 136 -32.88 -0.52 -10.48
C LEU A 136 -31.81 0.45 -9.95
N ILE A 137 -31.90 1.76 -10.18
CA ILE A 137 -30.95 2.78 -9.72
C ILE A 137 -30.60 2.64 -8.22
N PRO A 138 -31.56 2.51 -7.28
CA PRO A 138 -31.24 2.39 -5.87
C PRO A 138 -30.38 1.16 -5.56
N ALA A 139 -30.65 0.03 -6.23
CA ALA A 139 -29.87 -1.21 -6.06
C ALA A 139 -28.46 -1.09 -6.68
N LYS A 140 -28.35 -0.50 -7.88
CA LYS A 140 -27.06 -0.19 -8.54
C LYS A 140 -26.22 0.74 -7.64
N ARG A 141 -26.82 1.79 -7.07
CA ARG A 141 -26.13 2.73 -6.16
C ARG A 141 -25.64 2.05 -4.87
N ASN A 142 -26.43 1.16 -4.27
CA ASN A 142 -26.00 0.46 -3.05
C ASN A 142 -24.80 -0.45 -3.33
N LEU A 143 -24.79 -1.17 -4.46
CA LEU A 143 -23.66 -1.96 -4.90
C LEU A 143 -22.41 -1.06 -5.12
N ALA A 144 -22.55 0.04 -5.85
CA ALA A 144 -21.46 0.96 -6.13
C ALA A 144 -20.93 1.65 -4.87
N ARG A 145 -21.79 2.00 -3.90
CA ARG A 145 -21.35 2.52 -2.59
C ARG A 145 -20.51 1.51 -1.81
N SER A 146 -20.92 0.25 -1.80
CA SER A 146 -20.13 -0.80 -1.14
C SER A 146 -18.77 -1.01 -1.81
N ARG A 147 -18.70 -0.91 -3.15
CA ARG A 147 -17.44 -0.96 -3.91
C ARG A 147 -16.54 0.25 -3.61
N LEU A 148 -17.12 1.46 -3.52
CA LEU A 148 -16.36 2.64 -3.12
C LEU A 148 -15.81 2.50 -1.70
N ALA A 149 -16.59 2.01 -0.74
CA ALA A 149 -16.14 1.76 0.62
C ALA A 149 -15.02 0.70 0.65
N HIS A 150 -15.13 -0.36 -0.17
CA HIS A 150 -14.06 -1.34 -0.37
C HIS A 150 -12.79 -0.67 -0.90
N ALA A 151 -12.89 0.16 -1.95
CA ALA A 151 -11.75 0.89 -2.51
C ALA A 151 -11.05 1.79 -1.47
N VAL A 152 -11.81 2.54 -0.66
CA VAL A 152 -11.27 3.41 0.41
C VAL A 152 -10.42 2.61 1.40
N VAL A 153 -10.91 1.48 1.90
CA VAL A 153 -10.16 0.68 2.87
C VAL A 153 -8.99 -0.06 2.23
N THR A 154 -9.10 -0.45 0.96
CA THR A 154 -8.00 -1.09 0.19
C THR A 154 -6.85 -0.11 -0.04
N VAL A 155 -7.15 1.12 -0.46
CA VAL A 155 -6.17 2.19 -0.62
C VAL A 155 -5.54 2.56 0.73
N GLY A 156 -6.35 2.62 1.79
CA GLY A 156 -5.86 2.79 3.16
C GLY A 156 -4.89 1.69 3.56
N GLN A 157 -5.20 0.42 3.27
CA GLN A 157 -4.32 -0.72 3.54
C GLN A 157 -3.00 -0.63 2.76
N ALA A 158 -3.05 -0.29 1.47
CA ALA A 158 -1.86 -0.10 0.65
C ALA A 158 -0.94 1.00 1.23
N THR A 159 -1.54 2.07 1.77
CA THR A 159 -0.79 3.13 2.44
C THR A 159 -0.11 2.65 3.72
N LEU A 160 -0.77 1.81 4.54
CA LEU A 160 -0.16 1.22 5.74
C LEU A 160 0.97 0.24 5.40
N VAL A 161 0.80 -0.55 4.33
CA VAL A 161 1.85 -1.44 3.83
C VAL A 161 3.06 -0.63 3.38
N LEU A 162 2.87 0.43 2.59
CA LEU A 162 3.97 1.31 2.19
C LEU A 162 4.67 1.93 3.42
N ALA A 163 3.91 2.36 4.44
CA ALA A 163 4.49 2.91 5.67
C ALA A 163 5.38 1.88 6.39
N ARG A 164 4.95 0.62 6.48
CA ARG A 164 5.75 -0.48 7.02
C ARG A 164 7.00 -0.72 6.17
N ASP A 165 6.85 -0.82 4.84
CA ASP A 165 7.96 -1.10 3.93
C ASP A 165 9.05 -0.02 4.01
N VAL A 166 8.64 1.26 4.07
CA VAL A 166 9.57 2.38 4.24
C VAL A 166 10.30 2.31 5.58
N ARG A 167 9.60 2.01 6.69
CA ARG A 167 10.25 1.86 8.01
C ARG A 167 11.24 0.71 8.01
N VAL A 168 10.86 -0.43 7.46
CA VAL A 168 11.72 -1.62 7.36
C VAL A 168 12.95 -1.32 6.50
N ALA A 169 12.79 -0.74 5.32
CA ALA A 169 13.90 -0.39 4.44
C ALA A 169 14.81 0.68 5.08
N PHE A 170 14.24 1.67 5.79
CA PHE A 170 14.99 2.69 6.51
C PHE A 170 15.89 2.07 7.58
N VAL A 171 15.34 1.18 8.40
CA VAL A 171 16.07 0.45 9.45
C VAL A 171 17.15 -0.45 8.85
N HIS A 172 16.86 -1.16 7.75
CA HIS A 172 17.86 -1.97 7.04
C HIS A 172 19.01 -1.13 6.51
N ALA A 173 18.73 0.03 5.93
CA ALA A 173 19.77 0.90 5.39
C ALA A 173 20.63 1.54 6.51
N GLN A 174 20.02 1.95 7.65
CA GLN A 174 20.79 2.41 8.81
C GLN A 174 21.68 1.31 9.41
N ALA A 175 21.15 0.09 9.54
CA ALA A 175 21.94 -1.04 10.04
C ALA A 175 23.10 -1.39 9.11
N ALA A 176 22.88 -1.36 7.79
CA ALA A 176 23.90 -1.60 6.78
C ALA A 176 25.00 -0.52 6.82
N GLU A 177 24.64 0.76 7.02
CA GLU A 177 25.65 1.84 7.18
C GLU A 177 26.52 1.64 8.42
N GLN A 178 25.92 1.26 9.55
CA GLN A 178 26.67 0.99 10.77
C GLN A 178 27.56 -0.24 10.63
N ALA A 179 27.05 -1.33 10.03
CA ALA A 179 27.82 -2.54 9.75
C ALA A 179 29.03 -2.24 8.84
N LEU A 180 28.84 -1.41 7.80
CA LEU A 180 29.90 -0.96 6.93
C LEU A 180 31.00 -0.22 7.71
N GLY A 181 30.62 0.63 8.66
CA GLY A 181 31.57 1.32 9.57
C GLY A 181 32.40 0.33 10.38
N LEU A 182 31.78 -0.73 10.92
CA LEU A 182 32.45 -1.79 11.67
C LEU A 182 33.41 -2.61 10.78
N HIS A 183 33.00 -2.98 9.57
CA HIS A 183 33.87 -3.69 8.62
C HIS A 183 35.05 -2.84 8.14
N ARG A 184 34.88 -1.53 7.97
CA ARG A 184 35.99 -0.60 7.69
C ARG A 184 37.00 -0.60 8.83
N GLY A 185 36.52 -0.51 10.08
CA GLY A 185 37.41 -0.57 11.27
C GLY A 185 38.14 -1.90 11.38
N ARG A 186 37.49 -3.03 11.06
CA ARG A 186 38.10 -4.36 11.02
C ARG A 186 39.16 -4.45 9.95
N ALA A 187 38.90 -4.01 8.73
CA ALA A 187 39.87 -4.04 7.64
C ALA A 187 41.11 -3.20 7.96
N GLN A 188 40.93 -2.01 8.54
CA GLN A 188 42.01 -1.14 8.96
C GLN A 188 42.86 -1.77 10.08
N ALA A 189 42.22 -2.43 11.07
CA ALA A 189 42.93 -3.13 12.13
C ALA A 189 43.76 -4.31 11.58
N ALA A 190 43.18 -5.09 10.66
CA ALA A 190 43.87 -6.20 10.00
C ALA A 190 45.07 -5.72 9.13
N GLU A 191 44.92 -4.57 8.45
CA GLU A 191 46.01 -3.98 7.65
C GLU A 191 47.19 -3.57 8.51
N VAL A 192 46.95 -2.85 9.62
CA VAL A 192 47.99 -2.45 10.57
C VAL A 192 48.67 -3.69 11.18
N ALA A 193 47.91 -4.72 11.53
CA ALA A 193 48.44 -5.96 12.09
C ALA A 193 49.30 -6.73 11.06
N HIS A 194 48.88 -6.79 9.79
CA HIS A 194 49.66 -7.39 8.71
C HIS A 194 50.98 -6.63 8.46
N GLU A 195 50.94 -5.30 8.41
CA GLU A 195 52.17 -4.49 8.27
C GLU A 195 53.17 -4.73 9.42
N LEU A 196 52.66 -4.81 10.68
CA LEU A 196 53.49 -5.11 11.83
C LEU A 196 54.08 -6.53 11.72
N ALA A 197 53.28 -7.52 11.34
CA ALA A 197 53.73 -8.89 11.14
C ALA A 197 54.81 -8.99 10.04
N GLN A 198 54.63 -8.26 8.93
CA GLN A 198 55.65 -8.20 7.88
C GLN A 198 56.98 -7.68 8.40
N ARG A 199 57.01 -6.59 9.17
CA ARG A 199 58.25 -6.05 9.80
C ARG A 199 58.86 -7.02 10.78
N GLN A 200 58.06 -7.75 11.57
CA GLN A 200 58.54 -8.76 12.50
C GLN A 200 59.12 -9.97 11.77
N PHE A 201 58.53 -10.39 10.64
CA PHE A 201 59.05 -11.45 9.80
C PHE A 201 60.40 -11.08 9.17
N ASP A 202 60.52 -9.88 8.60
CA ASP A 202 61.73 -9.36 8.01
C ASP A 202 62.87 -9.25 9.05
N ALA A 203 62.53 -9.01 10.32
CA ALA A 203 63.46 -9.03 11.45
C ALA A 203 63.78 -10.45 12.01
N GLY A 204 63.09 -11.50 11.49
CA GLY A 204 63.23 -12.87 11.95
C GLY A 204 62.55 -13.21 13.29
N ASN A 205 61.57 -12.36 13.73
CA ASN A 205 60.94 -12.47 15.04
C ASN A 205 59.65 -13.33 15.02
N ILE A 206 59.10 -13.64 13.82
CA ILE A 206 57.92 -14.50 13.65
C ILE A 206 58.18 -15.53 12.55
N THR A 207 57.38 -16.61 12.56
CA THR A 207 57.48 -17.68 11.56
C THR A 207 56.78 -17.31 10.23
N PRO A 208 57.17 -17.96 9.09
CA PRO A 208 56.41 -17.80 7.85
C PRO A 208 54.91 -18.14 8.00
N LEU A 209 54.53 -19.07 8.88
CA LEU A 209 53.15 -19.42 9.17
C LEU A 209 52.44 -18.24 9.82
N ASP A 210 53.03 -17.61 10.82
CA ASP A 210 52.41 -16.45 11.49
C ASP A 210 52.17 -15.30 10.50
N GLN A 211 53.16 -14.98 9.65
CA GLN A 211 53.02 -13.97 8.60
C GLN A 211 51.85 -14.28 7.66
N GLN A 212 51.70 -15.55 7.21
CA GLN A 212 50.59 -15.97 6.35
C GLN A 212 49.23 -15.89 7.06
N LEU A 213 49.16 -16.13 8.37
CA LEU A 213 47.90 -15.97 9.15
C LEU A 213 47.43 -14.50 9.17
N PHE A 214 48.34 -13.53 9.33
CA PHE A 214 48.00 -12.11 9.25
C PHE A 214 47.59 -11.69 7.84
N ALA A 215 48.26 -12.21 6.79
CA ALA A 215 47.86 -11.97 5.40
C ALA A 215 46.43 -12.50 5.12
N ALA A 216 46.16 -13.73 5.55
CA ALA A 216 44.83 -14.33 5.39
C ALA A 216 43.72 -13.58 6.17
N ALA A 217 44.05 -13.05 7.37
CA ALA A 217 43.10 -12.21 8.13
C ALA A 217 42.77 -10.89 7.40
N LEU A 218 43.80 -10.25 6.79
CA LEU A 218 43.58 -9.04 5.97
C LEU A 218 42.74 -9.34 4.74
N ASP A 219 43.04 -10.41 4.01
CA ASP A 219 42.29 -10.80 2.81
C ASP A 219 40.82 -11.05 3.15
N ARG A 220 40.51 -11.76 4.24
CA ARG A 220 39.17 -11.98 4.72
C ARG A 220 38.47 -10.66 5.06
N ALA A 221 39.13 -9.77 5.80
CA ALA A 221 38.57 -8.47 6.18
C ALA A 221 38.26 -7.59 4.96
N ARG A 222 39.07 -7.68 3.90
CA ARG A 222 38.81 -6.97 2.62
C ARG A 222 37.62 -7.52 1.87
N VAL A 223 37.42 -8.83 1.82
CA VAL A 223 36.25 -9.47 1.23
C VAL A 223 34.98 -9.05 1.98
N GLU A 224 34.99 -9.15 3.31
CA GLU A 224 33.83 -8.74 4.15
C GLU A 224 33.52 -7.26 4.02
N LEU A 225 34.54 -6.40 3.85
CA LEU A 225 34.31 -4.98 3.59
C LEU A 225 33.62 -4.75 2.23
N ALA A 226 34.03 -5.49 1.19
CA ALA A 226 33.40 -5.40 -0.13
C ALA A 226 31.92 -5.86 -0.08
N ASP A 227 31.65 -6.95 0.63
CA ASP A 227 30.28 -7.45 0.84
C ASP A 227 29.42 -6.43 1.61
N ALA A 228 29.98 -5.80 2.65
CA ALA A 228 29.27 -4.76 3.41
C ALA A 228 29.02 -3.50 2.57
N GLN A 229 29.92 -3.13 1.67
CA GLN A 229 29.71 -2.03 0.72
C GLN A 229 28.55 -2.32 -0.24
N LEU A 230 28.50 -3.55 -0.77
CA LEU A 230 27.39 -4.00 -1.61
C LEU A 230 26.07 -3.98 -0.86
N ALA A 231 26.04 -4.57 0.35
CA ALA A 231 24.83 -4.61 1.19
C ALA A 231 24.29 -3.21 1.49
N MET A 232 25.19 -2.25 1.80
CA MET A 232 24.82 -0.85 2.02
C MET A 232 24.20 -0.22 0.76
N THR A 233 24.81 -0.46 -0.42
CA THR A 233 24.31 0.07 -1.69
C THR A 233 22.93 -0.48 -1.99
N VAL A 234 22.72 -1.79 -1.86
CA VAL A 234 21.41 -2.44 -2.10
C VAL A 234 20.36 -1.90 -1.14
N ALA A 235 20.64 -1.84 0.16
CA ALA A 235 19.70 -1.35 1.15
C ALA A 235 19.32 0.13 0.91
N ARG A 236 20.27 0.93 0.43
CA ARG A 236 20.04 2.32 0.06
C ARG A 236 19.15 2.46 -1.15
N GLU A 237 19.37 1.65 -2.18
CA GLU A 237 18.55 1.64 -3.40
C GLU A 237 17.12 1.16 -3.11
N ASP A 238 16.93 0.17 -2.25
CA ASP A 238 15.60 -0.29 -1.82
C ASP A 238 14.80 0.85 -1.17
N LEU A 239 15.42 1.58 -0.26
CA LEU A 239 14.78 2.75 0.35
C LEU A 239 14.52 3.86 -0.69
N THR A 240 15.50 4.19 -1.53
CA THR A 240 15.39 5.19 -2.61
C THR A 240 14.21 4.89 -3.54
N ARG A 241 14.03 3.64 -3.92
CA ARG A 241 12.91 3.16 -4.73
C ARG A 241 11.56 3.35 -4.03
N LEU A 242 11.46 3.02 -2.73
CA LEU A 242 10.23 3.22 -1.95
C LEU A 242 9.88 4.70 -1.78
N LEU A 243 10.90 5.56 -1.64
CA LEU A 243 10.74 7.01 -1.62
C LEU A 243 10.35 7.60 -2.99
N GLY A 244 10.47 6.82 -4.08
CA GLY A 244 10.21 7.25 -5.44
C GLY A 244 11.20 8.29 -5.95
N LEU A 245 12.43 8.29 -5.43
CA LEU A 245 13.50 9.19 -5.78
C LEU A 245 14.31 8.67 -6.98
N TRP A 246 14.85 9.58 -7.78
CA TRP A 246 15.68 9.25 -8.92
C TRP A 246 16.55 10.47 -9.34
N GLY A 247 17.59 10.23 -10.14
CA GLY A 247 18.47 11.29 -10.63
C GLY A 247 19.31 11.92 -9.52
N GLU A 248 19.27 13.24 -9.36
CA GLU A 248 20.05 13.97 -8.37
C GLU A 248 19.51 13.83 -6.93
N ASP A 249 18.24 13.44 -6.76
CA ASP A 249 17.59 13.32 -5.46
C ASP A 249 18.02 12.08 -4.65
N VAL A 250 18.91 11.22 -5.19
CA VAL A 250 19.40 10.01 -4.52
C VAL A 250 20.54 10.27 -3.51
N ALA A 251 21.07 11.49 -3.45
CA ALA A 251 22.18 11.89 -2.57
C ALA A 251 21.68 12.36 -1.20
N TRP A 252 21.02 11.46 -0.45
CA TRP A 252 20.55 11.72 0.90
C TRP A 252 21.45 11.08 1.97
N THR A 253 21.38 11.58 3.22
CA THR A 253 22.10 11.06 4.38
C THR A 253 21.15 10.83 5.54
N PHE A 254 21.49 9.95 6.48
CA PHE A 254 20.72 9.76 7.71
C PHE A 254 20.95 10.89 8.71
N ALA A 255 19.92 11.27 9.45
CA ALA A 255 20.00 12.25 10.54
C ALA A 255 20.71 11.68 11.79
N ALA A 256 20.56 10.38 12.01
CA ALA A 256 21.09 9.69 13.18
C ALA A 256 21.37 8.21 12.85
N PRO A 257 22.23 7.55 13.62
CA PRO A 257 22.38 6.09 13.56
C PRO A 257 21.08 5.39 14.01
N LEU A 258 21.05 4.07 13.85
CA LEU A 258 19.94 3.23 14.30
C LEU A 258 19.73 3.43 15.82
N ASP A 259 18.47 3.73 16.18
CA ASP A 259 18.13 4.06 17.57
C ASP A 259 18.28 2.82 18.47
N SER A 260 19.07 2.96 19.53
CA SER A 260 19.27 1.96 20.58
C SER A 260 18.25 2.09 21.72
N ALA A 261 17.54 3.22 21.83
CA ALA A 261 16.56 3.45 22.88
C ALA A 261 15.26 2.69 22.57
N LEU A 262 15.07 1.54 23.20
CA LEU A 262 13.84 0.76 23.03
C LEU A 262 12.68 1.43 23.79
N PRO A 263 11.53 1.68 23.14
CA PRO A 263 10.36 2.23 23.82
C PRO A 263 9.91 1.28 24.95
N PRO A 264 9.31 1.83 26.03
CA PRO A 264 8.81 1.01 27.13
C PRO A 264 7.78 -0.01 26.62
N GLU A 265 7.74 -1.19 27.24
CA GLU A 265 6.76 -2.22 26.88
C GLU A 265 5.34 -1.67 27.08
N THR A 266 4.60 -1.65 26.01
CA THR A 266 3.16 -1.42 26.01
C THR A 266 2.47 -2.70 26.40
N GLU A 267 1.32 -2.63 27.07
CA GLU A 267 0.50 -3.81 27.34
C GLU A 267 0.09 -4.49 26.04
N LEU A 268 0.80 -5.55 25.69
CA LEU A 268 0.53 -6.38 24.49
C LEU A 268 -0.68 -7.34 24.70
N GLY A 269 -1.55 -7.04 25.70
CA GLY A 269 -2.61 -7.93 26.13
C GLY A 269 -3.78 -8.08 25.15
N ASN A 270 -4.23 -6.98 24.53
CA ASN A 270 -5.48 -6.93 23.75
C ASN A 270 -5.26 -6.76 22.25
N LEU A 271 -4.04 -7.07 21.72
CA LEU A 271 -3.69 -6.82 20.33
C LEU A 271 -4.54 -7.60 19.32
N GLU A 272 -4.95 -8.84 19.66
CA GLU A 272 -5.83 -9.61 18.78
C GLU A 272 -7.20 -8.94 18.63
N GLN A 273 -7.77 -8.43 19.72
CA GLN A 273 -9.05 -7.72 19.68
C GLN A 273 -8.91 -6.40 18.90
N GLN A 274 -7.80 -5.68 19.07
CA GLN A 274 -7.49 -4.48 18.31
C GLN A 274 -7.39 -4.78 16.83
N GLY A 275 -6.60 -5.78 16.42
CA GLY A 275 -6.44 -6.16 15.01
C GLY A 275 -7.77 -6.59 14.37
N MET A 276 -8.59 -7.38 15.06
CA MET A 276 -9.91 -7.78 14.57
C MET A 276 -10.86 -6.60 14.33
N ARG A 277 -10.68 -5.51 15.05
CA ARG A 277 -11.46 -4.27 14.89
C ARG A 277 -10.86 -3.34 13.85
N ASP A 278 -9.54 -3.18 13.86
CA ASP A 278 -8.84 -2.06 13.23
C ASP A 278 -8.19 -2.44 11.89
N ARG A 279 -8.01 -3.72 11.55
CA ARG A 279 -7.40 -4.13 10.26
C ARG A 279 -8.27 -3.75 9.06
N LEU A 280 -7.64 -3.08 8.11
CA LEU A 280 -8.32 -2.58 6.91
C LEU A 280 -8.56 -3.69 5.89
N ASP A 281 -7.67 -4.69 5.77
CA ASP A 281 -7.86 -5.85 4.91
C ASP A 281 -9.07 -6.69 5.34
N LEU A 282 -9.28 -6.87 6.65
CA LEU A 282 -10.48 -7.52 7.17
C LEU A 282 -11.75 -6.69 6.88
N SER A 283 -11.64 -5.37 6.94
CA SER A 283 -12.72 -4.46 6.56
C SER A 283 -13.00 -4.52 5.06
N ALA A 284 -11.96 -4.62 4.21
CA ALA A 284 -12.10 -4.81 2.76
C ALA A 284 -12.84 -6.11 2.44
N ALA A 285 -12.47 -7.23 3.07
CA ALA A 285 -13.16 -8.51 2.89
C ALA A 285 -14.65 -8.47 3.33
N ARG A 286 -14.98 -7.68 4.37
CA ARG A 286 -16.38 -7.42 4.76
C ARG A 286 -17.14 -6.64 3.68
N PHE A 287 -16.55 -5.56 3.14
CA PHE A 287 -17.18 -4.79 2.06
C PHE A 287 -17.26 -5.58 0.76
N GLU A 288 -16.29 -6.45 0.44
CA GLU A 288 -16.38 -7.37 -0.68
C GLU A 288 -17.59 -8.30 -0.52
N THR A 289 -17.74 -8.96 0.64
CA THR A 289 -18.88 -9.83 0.93
C THR A 289 -20.20 -9.06 0.78
N GLN A 290 -20.29 -7.86 1.34
CA GLN A 290 -21.47 -6.99 1.24
C GLN A 290 -21.75 -6.58 -0.22
N SER A 291 -20.72 -6.32 -1.03
CA SER A 291 -20.91 -5.96 -2.44
C SER A 291 -21.52 -7.12 -3.23
N ILE A 292 -21.11 -8.37 -2.94
CA ILE A 292 -21.68 -9.57 -3.55
C ILE A 292 -23.16 -9.76 -3.13
N GLU A 293 -23.52 -9.46 -1.88
CA GLU A 293 -24.91 -9.47 -1.41
C GLU A 293 -25.78 -8.43 -2.17
N TYR A 294 -25.22 -7.22 -2.38
CA TYR A 294 -25.91 -6.22 -3.20
C TYR A 294 -25.99 -6.63 -4.67
N ALA A 295 -24.96 -7.28 -5.22
CA ALA A 295 -25.00 -7.82 -6.58
C ALA A 295 -26.07 -8.91 -6.73
N LEU A 296 -26.21 -9.79 -5.72
CA LEU A 296 -27.28 -10.81 -5.68
C LEU A 296 -28.67 -10.15 -5.64
N THR A 297 -28.83 -9.13 -4.82
CA THR A 297 -30.09 -8.36 -4.71
C THR A 297 -30.42 -7.65 -6.02
N LEU A 298 -29.44 -7.02 -6.66
CA LEU A 298 -29.60 -6.36 -7.96
C LEU A 298 -30.03 -7.37 -9.04
N ARG A 299 -29.34 -8.54 -9.10
CA ARG A 299 -29.67 -9.59 -10.07
C ARG A 299 -31.08 -10.15 -9.88
N ARG A 300 -31.51 -10.39 -8.62
CA ARG A 300 -32.87 -10.83 -8.31
C ARG A 300 -33.93 -9.82 -8.73
N ARG A 301 -33.68 -8.52 -8.51
CA ARG A 301 -34.59 -7.45 -8.97
C ARG A 301 -34.60 -7.29 -10.49
N GLY A 302 -33.50 -7.58 -11.16
CA GLY A 302 -33.36 -7.54 -12.61
C GLY A 302 -33.94 -8.76 -13.35
N MET A 303 -34.60 -9.73 -12.66
CA MET A 303 -35.35 -10.82 -13.28
C MET A 303 -36.70 -10.38 -13.83
N ILE A 304 -37.14 -9.16 -13.51
CA ILE A 304 -38.39 -8.57 -14.03
C ILE A 304 -38.18 -8.32 -15.53
N PRO A 305 -39.17 -8.62 -16.38
CA PRO A 305 -39.10 -8.35 -17.81
C PRO A 305 -38.73 -6.89 -18.10
N GLN A 306 -37.85 -6.70 -19.08
CA GLN A 306 -37.46 -5.34 -19.48
C GLN A 306 -38.59 -4.67 -20.24
N LEU A 307 -39.09 -3.56 -19.69
CA LEU A 307 -40.14 -2.75 -20.29
C LEU A 307 -39.53 -1.47 -20.83
N ASN A 308 -39.56 -1.29 -22.14
CA ASN A 308 -39.20 -0.05 -22.81
C ASN A 308 -40.46 0.65 -23.30
N VAL A 309 -40.55 1.94 -22.99
CA VAL A 309 -41.65 2.82 -23.40
C VAL A 309 -41.07 3.90 -24.31
N GLY A 310 -41.77 4.22 -25.37
CA GLY A 310 -41.29 5.19 -26.33
C GLY A 310 -42.39 5.82 -27.19
N ILE A 311 -41.93 6.59 -28.16
CA ILE A 311 -42.75 7.18 -29.22
C ILE A 311 -42.14 6.73 -30.54
N SER A 312 -43.00 6.23 -31.45
CA SER A 312 -42.62 5.86 -32.81
C SER A 312 -43.35 6.71 -33.85
N ALA A 313 -42.62 7.09 -34.88
CA ALA A 313 -43.16 7.74 -36.08
C ALA A 313 -42.85 6.84 -37.27
N ARG A 314 -43.85 6.43 -38.00
CA ARG A 314 -43.71 5.57 -39.17
C ARG A 314 -44.37 6.24 -40.39
N ASN A 315 -43.65 6.19 -41.50
CA ASN A 315 -44.18 6.59 -42.78
C ASN A 315 -44.77 5.34 -43.47
N GLU A 316 -46.08 5.28 -43.56
CA GLU A 316 -46.82 4.22 -44.25
C GLU A 316 -47.04 4.62 -45.71
N VAL A 317 -46.71 3.71 -46.63
CA VAL A 317 -46.96 3.88 -48.06
C VAL A 317 -48.15 3.01 -48.40
N GLY A 318 -49.33 3.63 -48.57
CA GLY A 318 -50.56 2.96 -49.01
C GLY A 318 -50.89 3.28 -50.48
N ASP A 319 -51.54 2.35 -51.17
CA ASP A 319 -51.87 2.47 -52.59
C ASP A 319 -52.83 3.63 -52.93
N ASP A 320 -53.64 4.08 -51.94
CA ASP A 320 -54.65 5.14 -52.10
C ASP A 320 -54.37 6.46 -51.33
N ILE A 321 -53.42 6.50 -50.39
CA ILE A 321 -53.31 7.60 -49.45
C ILE A 321 -51.99 8.40 -49.60
N GLY A 322 -51.07 7.94 -50.46
CA GLY A 322 -49.70 8.55 -50.53
C GLY A 322 -48.87 8.27 -49.29
N HIS A 323 -47.94 9.17 -48.97
CA HIS A 323 -47.09 9.07 -47.81
C HIS A 323 -47.75 9.70 -46.58
N GLU A 324 -48.13 8.91 -45.56
CA GLU A 324 -48.70 9.40 -44.32
C GLU A 324 -47.78 9.07 -43.14
N TRP A 325 -47.54 10.04 -42.27
CA TRP A 325 -46.76 9.81 -41.02
C TRP A 325 -47.73 9.45 -39.89
N VAL A 326 -47.58 8.24 -39.37
CA VAL A 326 -48.32 7.78 -38.20
C VAL A 326 -47.42 7.91 -36.97
N LEU A 327 -47.87 8.73 -36.01
CA LEU A 327 -47.19 8.92 -34.72
C LEU A 327 -47.96 8.20 -33.63
N GLY A 328 -47.29 7.35 -32.85
CA GLY A 328 -47.96 6.64 -31.74
C GLY A 328 -46.99 6.23 -30.63
N PRO A 329 -47.54 5.84 -29.46
CA PRO A 329 -46.75 5.25 -28.39
C PRO A 329 -46.20 3.89 -28.84
N SER A 330 -44.97 3.58 -28.43
CA SER A 330 -44.37 2.27 -28.63
C SER A 330 -44.08 1.62 -27.28
N LEU A 331 -44.31 0.31 -27.20
CA LEU A 331 -44.08 -0.52 -26.03
C LEU A 331 -43.31 -1.77 -26.46
N SER A 332 -42.18 -2.03 -25.83
CA SER A 332 -41.39 -3.25 -26.07
C SER A 332 -41.18 -3.96 -24.74
N LEU A 333 -41.51 -5.24 -24.69
CA LEU A 333 -41.38 -6.12 -23.53
C LEU A 333 -40.51 -7.30 -23.90
N GLU A 334 -39.35 -7.42 -23.23
CA GLU A 334 -38.46 -8.59 -23.35
C GLU A 334 -38.88 -9.64 -22.31
N LEU A 335 -39.26 -10.82 -22.79
CA LEU A 335 -39.67 -11.92 -21.91
C LEU A 335 -38.52 -12.92 -21.77
N PRO A 336 -37.96 -13.11 -20.56
CA PRO A 336 -36.83 -14.06 -20.31
C PRO A 336 -37.37 -15.49 -20.22
N ILE A 337 -37.82 -16.06 -21.35
CA ILE A 337 -38.44 -17.40 -21.41
C ILE A 337 -37.40 -18.49 -21.35
N PHE A 338 -36.24 -18.32 -22.01
CA PHE A 338 -35.17 -19.32 -22.13
C PHE A 338 -34.12 -19.19 -21.02
N ASP A 339 -33.81 -17.97 -20.58
CA ASP A 339 -32.89 -17.69 -19.49
C ASP A 339 -33.55 -16.78 -18.44
N PRO A 340 -34.24 -17.35 -17.45
CA PRO A 340 -34.82 -16.60 -16.36
C PRO A 340 -33.77 -16.12 -15.32
N GLY A 341 -32.47 -16.34 -15.55
CA GLY A 341 -31.36 -15.87 -14.71
C GLY A 341 -31.06 -16.73 -13.49
N HIS A 342 -31.59 -17.94 -13.40
CA HIS A 342 -31.35 -18.84 -12.25
C HIS A 342 -29.86 -19.27 -12.15
N ALA A 343 -29.20 -19.52 -13.28
CA ALA A 343 -27.80 -19.88 -13.30
C ALA A 343 -26.91 -18.75 -12.78
N ASP A 344 -27.19 -17.50 -13.15
CA ASP A 344 -26.48 -16.33 -12.64
C ASP A 344 -26.67 -16.15 -11.15
N ILE A 345 -27.89 -16.33 -10.65
CA ILE A 345 -28.17 -16.28 -9.22
C ILE A 345 -27.38 -17.35 -8.47
N ALA A 346 -27.38 -18.60 -8.97
CA ALA A 346 -26.62 -19.69 -8.37
C ALA A 346 -25.11 -19.40 -8.34
N ARG A 347 -24.56 -18.82 -9.41
CA ARG A 347 -23.18 -18.37 -9.50
C ARG A 347 -22.85 -17.29 -8.47
N ILE A 348 -23.67 -16.25 -8.34
CA ILE A 348 -23.45 -15.17 -7.36
C ILE A 348 -23.58 -15.70 -5.92
N GLN A 349 -24.51 -16.63 -5.67
CA GLN A 349 -24.62 -17.30 -4.37
C GLN A 349 -23.37 -18.13 -4.04
N ALA A 350 -22.75 -18.78 -5.02
CA ALA A 350 -21.50 -19.50 -4.84
C ALA A 350 -20.34 -18.52 -4.49
N PHE A 351 -20.27 -17.37 -5.18
CA PHE A 351 -19.30 -16.32 -4.85
C PHE A 351 -19.54 -15.76 -3.45
N LEU A 352 -20.78 -15.58 -3.02
CA LEU A 352 -21.09 -15.13 -1.66
C LEU A 352 -20.57 -16.12 -0.61
N ARG A 353 -20.85 -17.41 -0.77
CA ARG A 353 -20.30 -18.44 0.15
C ARG A 353 -18.78 -18.46 0.14
N GLN A 354 -18.16 -18.33 -1.02
CA GLN A 354 -16.71 -18.24 -1.16
C GLN A 354 -16.14 -17.03 -0.40
N ALA A 355 -16.73 -15.85 -0.55
CA ALA A 355 -16.32 -14.64 0.15
C ALA A 355 -16.48 -14.77 1.67
N GLN A 356 -17.59 -15.39 2.14
CA GLN A 356 -17.81 -15.65 3.56
C GLN A 356 -16.75 -16.59 4.14
N HIS A 357 -16.39 -17.67 3.44
CA HIS A 357 -15.31 -18.57 3.89
C HIS A 357 -13.94 -17.88 3.91
N ARG A 358 -13.63 -17.05 2.89
CA ARG A 358 -12.41 -16.25 2.87
C ARG A 358 -12.35 -15.24 4.02
N LEU A 359 -13.46 -14.61 4.36
CA LEU A 359 -13.53 -13.70 5.51
C LEU A 359 -13.27 -14.43 6.83
N GLN A 360 -13.82 -15.64 7.01
CA GLN A 360 -13.56 -16.46 8.19
C GLN A 360 -12.09 -16.91 8.27
N ASP A 361 -11.52 -17.36 7.17
CA ASP A 361 -10.12 -17.75 7.07
C ASP A 361 -9.20 -16.56 7.40
N MET A 362 -9.46 -15.38 6.81
CA MET A 362 -8.72 -14.15 7.10
C MET A 362 -8.79 -13.78 8.59
N ALA A 363 -9.92 -13.95 9.24
CA ALA A 363 -10.06 -13.69 10.68
C ALA A 363 -9.18 -14.63 11.54
N ILE A 364 -8.99 -15.88 11.11
CA ILE A 364 -8.07 -16.82 11.76
C ILE A 364 -6.61 -16.40 11.51
N HIS A 365 -6.28 -16.05 10.26
CA HIS A 365 -4.95 -15.57 9.88
C HIS A 365 -4.53 -14.35 10.67
N VAL A 366 -5.38 -13.33 10.78
CA VAL A 366 -5.13 -12.09 11.54
C VAL A 366 -4.73 -12.39 12.97
N ARG A 367 -5.46 -13.27 13.67
CA ARG A 367 -5.13 -13.63 15.06
C ARG A 367 -3.80 -14.36 15.16
N SER A 368 -3.53 -15.29 14.25
CA SER A 368 -2.28 -16.04 14.21
C SER A 368 -1.08 -15.12 13.94
N GLU A 369 -1.19 -14.25 12.96
CA GLU A 369 -0.18 -13.27 12.55
C GLU A 369 0.19 -12.34 13.72
N ILE A 370 -0.80 -11.79 14.42
CA ILE A 370 -0.56 -10.93 15.60
C ILE A 370 0.19 -11.70 16.69
N ARG A 371 -0.15 -12.95 16.96
CA ARG A 371 0.56 -13.76 17.97
C ARG A 371 2.01 -14.01 17.57
N VAL A 372 2.24 -14.31 16.29
CA VAL A 372 3.60 -14.53 15.76
C VAL A 372 4.45 -13.26 15.88
N HIS A 373 3.97 -12.13 15.37
CA HIS A 373 4.71 -10.86 15.40
C HIS A 373 4.91 -10.34 16.84
N ARG A 374 3.94 -10.54 17.72
CA ARG A 374 4.13 -10.25 19.14
C ARG A 374 5.26 -11.07 19.75
N THR A 375 5.29 -12.38 19.47
CA THR A 375 6.34 -13.28 19.98
C THR A 375 7.70 -12.89 19.43
N GLN A 376 7.78 -12.55 18.13
CA GLN A 376 9.00 -12.09 17.48
C GLN A 376 9.50 -10.78 18.10
N LEU A 377 8.63 -9.79 18.33
CA LEU A 377 9.00 -8.52 18.97
C LEU A 377 9.58 -8.74 20.38
N VAL A 378 8.91 -9.56 21.21
CA VAL A 378 9.38 -9.87 22.58
C VAL A 378 10.72 -10.59 22.54
N ALA A 379 10.91 -11.53 21.62
CA ALA A 379 12.19 -12.25 21.47
C ALA A 379 13.30 -11.32 21.00
N ALA A 380 13.04 -10.49 20.01
CA ALA A 380 14.01 -9.51 19.49
C ALA A 380 14.41 -8.50 20.59
N ARG A 381 13.46 -7.99 21.37
CA ARG A 381 13.74 -7.10 22.51
C ARG A 381 14.69 -7.76 23.51
N ARG A 382 14.39 -9.00 23.94
CA ARG A 382 15.25 -9.73 24.88
C ARG A 382 16.65 -9.93 24.33
N LYS A 383 16.77 -10.18 23.02
CA LYS A 383 18.06 -10.33 22.34
C LYS A 383 18.86 -9.02 22.42
N VAL A 384 18.26 -7.87 22.10
CA VAL A 384 18.91 -6.55 22.23
C VAL A 384 19.35 -6.30 23.67
N GLU A 385 18.46 -6.46 24.65
CA GLU A 385 18.79 -6.25 26.07
C GLU A 385 19.91 -7.18 26.56
N TYR A 386 19.99 -8.41 26.06
CA TYR A 386 21.06 -9.33 26.40
C TYR A 386 22.41 -8.91 25.83
N TYR A 387 22.42 -8.46 24.55
CA TYR A 387 23.64 -7.90 23.96
C TYR A 387 24.12 -6.68 24.74
N GLU A 388 23.24 -5.74 25.01
CA GLU A 388 23.59 -4.49 25.69
C GLU A 388 24.11 -4.71 27.13
N ARG A 389 23.44 -5.59 27.88
CA ARG A 389 23.78 -5.77 29.31
C ARG A 389 24.87 -6.81 29.56
N THR A 390 25.10 -7.74 28.64
CA THR A 390 25.96 -8.90 28.90
C THR A 390 27.05 -9.07 27.85
N VAL A 391 26.69 -9.14 26.55
CA VAL A 391 27.66 -9.52 25.51
C VAL A 391 28.66 -8.38 25.26
N LEU A 392 28.17 -7.17 25.02
CA LEU A 392 29.03 -6.02 24.71
C LEU A 392 29.99 -5.68 25.85
N PRO A 393 29.54 -5.54 27.13
CA PRO A 393 30.48 -5.26 28.23
C PRO A 393 31.51 -6.35 28.43
N ARG A 394 31.11 -7.62 28.22
CA ARG A 394 32.04 -8.76 28.31
C ARG A 394 33.12 -8.74 27.20
N ALA A 395 32.70 -8.51 25.95
CA ALA A 395 33.60 -8.40 24.82
C ALA A 395 34.59 -7.24 25.00
N GLU A 396 34.13 -6.12 25.52
CA GLU A 396 34.99 -4.96 25.84
C GLU A 396 35.98 -5.26 26.94
N SER A 397 35.56 -5.90 28.04
CA SER A 397 36.43 -6.32 29.13
C SER A 397 37.49 -7.35 28.67
N ILE A 398 37.11 -8.32 27.83
CA ILE A 398 38.06 -9.30 27.28
C ILE A 398 39.11 -8.57 26.43
N THR A 399 38.71 -7.64 25.58
CA THR A 399 39.65 -6.87 24.73
C THR A 399 40.61 -6.04 25.57
N GLU A 400 40.10 -5.39 26.62
CA GLU A 400 40.95 -4.61 27.53
C GLU A 400 41.94 -5.47 28.30
N LEU A 401 41.52 -6.61 28.86
CA LEU A 401 42.40 -7.56 29.53
C LEU A 401 43.46 -8.15 28.58
N THR A 402 43.07 -8.46 27.34
CA THR A 402 44.00 -8.96 26.32
C THR A 402 45.06 -7.88 25.96
N LEU A 403 44.65 -6.62 25.85
CA LEU A 403 45.58 -5.50 25.63
C LEU A 403 46.56 -5.32 26.79
N GLN A 404 46.11 -5.49 28.04
CA GLN A 404 46.99 -5.46 29.22
C GLN A 404 48.01 -6.59 29.18
N GLN A 405 47.61 -7.83 28.83
CA GLN A 405 48.49 -8.97 28.68
C GLN A 405 49.45 -8.79 27.51
N TYR A 406 49.01 -8.21 26.40
CA TYR A 406 49.91 -7.88 25.27
C TYR A 406 50.99 -6.88 25.68
N ASN A 407 50.63 -5.81 26.41
CA ASN A 407 51.57 -4.82 26.92
C ASN A 407 52.60 -5.45 27.92
N ALA A 408 52.15 -6.50 28.64
CA ALA A 408 53.02 -7.28 29.52
C ALA A 408 53.86 -8.39 28.78
N MET A 409 53.73 -8.46 27.43
CA MET A 409 54.38 -9.47 26.58
C MET A 409 53.95 -10.92 26.88
N LEU A 410 52.79 -11.12 27.46
CA LEU A 410 52.26 -12.45 27.80
C LEU A 410 51.44 -13.07 26.65
N VAL A 411 50.94 -12.27 25.72
CA VAL A 411 50.21 -12.72 24.53
C VAL A 411 50.76 -12.04 23.27
N GLY A 412 50.60 -12.70 22.12
CA GLY A 412 51.07 -12.20 20.84
C GLY A 412 50.05 -11.25 20.17
N THR A 413 50.52 -10.53 19.15
CA THR A 413 49.72 -9.58 18.34
C THR A 413 48.51 -10.28 17.67
N TYR A 414 48.66 -11.54 17.27
CA TYR A 414 47.59 -12.30 16.64
C TYR A 414 46.40 -12.48 17.58
N GLN A 415 46.62 -12.81 18.85
CA GLN A 415 45.60 -12.97 19.85
C GLN A 415 44.86 -11.65 20.14
N LEU A 416 45.60 -10.52 20.17
CA LEU A 416 45.01 -9.21 20.32
C LEU A 416 44.11 -8.85 19.11
N LEU A 417 44.56 -9.14 17.88
CA LEU A 417 43.77 -8.94 16.66
C LEU A 417 42.51 -9.80 16.67
N GLU A 418 42.60 -11.08 17.03
CA GLU A 418 41.48 -12.01 17.15
C GLU A 418 40.43 -11.48 18.14
N THR A 419 40.87 -11.13 19.36
CA THR A 419 39.98 -10.57 20.39
C THR A 419 39.30 -9.27 19.93
N ARG A 420 40.02 -8.41 19.21
CA ARG A 420 39.46 -7.19 18.65
C ARG A 420 38.44 -7.47 17.54
N THR A 421 38.69 -8.49 16.73
CA THR A 421 37.75 -8.97 15.71
C THR A 421 36.44 -9.47 16.36
N ASP A 422 36.53 -10.29 17.41
CA ASP A 422 35.41 -10.81 18.16
C ASP A 422 34.58 -9.68 18.81
N GLN A 423 35.24 -8.62 19.30
CA GLN A 423 34.55 -7.44 19.81
C GLN A 423 33.79 -6.72 18.71
N ILE A 424 34.35 -6.56 17.52
CA ILE A 424 33.71 -5.93 16.37
C ILE A 424 32.51 -6.78 15.90
N ASP A 425 32.66 -8.10 15.85
CA ASP A 425 31.59 -9.03 15.49
C ASP A 425 30.45 -8.98 16.50
N SER A 426 30.74 -8.92 17.80
CA SER A 426 29.72 -8.72 18.84
C SER A 426 28.93 -7.41 18.66
N ARG A 427 29.61 -6.33 18.28
CA ARG A 427 28.95 -5.04 17.97
C ARG A 427 28.10 -5.13 16.69
N ARG A 428 28.55 -5.83 15.66
CA ARG A 428 27.78 -6.06 14.43
C ARG A 428 26.51 -6.86 14.73
N GLU A 429 26.61 -7.93 15.51
CA GLU A 429 25.46 -8.74 15.94
C GLU A 429 24.47 -7.95 16.80
N TYR A 430 24.94 -6.99 17.59
CA TYR A 430 24.07 -6.05 18.31
C TYR A 430 23.30 -5.13 17.35
N VAL A 431 23.97 -4.57 16.33
CA VAL A 431 23.30 -3.76 15.30
C VAL A 431 22.24 -4.57 14.56
N GLU A 432 22.53 -5.84 14.24
CA GLU A 432 21.56 -6.76 13.65
C GLU A 432 20.37 -7.03 14.59
N ALA A 433 20.62 -7.20 15.88
CA ALA A 433 19.56 -7.39 16.87
C ALA A 433 18.66 -6.13 17.00
N LEU A 434 19.25 -4.93 16.96
CA LEU A 434 18.48 -3.68 16.92
C LEU A 434 17.62 -3.57 15.65
N ARG A 435 18.21 -3.87 14.49
CA ARG A 435 17.48 -3.95 13.21
C ARG A 435 16.27 -4.90 13.34
N ASP A 436 16.49 -6.10 13.80
CA ASP A 436 15.47 -7.14 13.93
C ASP A 436 14.34 -6.71 14.87
N TYR A 437 14.66 -5.97 15.94
CA TYR A 437 13.67 -5.41 16.85
C TYR A 437 12.78 -4.36 16.16
N TRP A 438 13.38 -3.40 15.44
CA TRP A 438 12.61 -2.35 14.78
C TRP A 438 11.79 -2.87 13.60
N VAL A 439 12.29 -3.89 12.89
CA VAL A 439 11.54 -4.62 11.86
C VAL A 439 10.35 -5.33 12.49
N ALA A 440 10.57 -6.15 13.55
CA ALA A 440 9.50 -6.87 14.22
C ALA A 440 8.42 -5.92 14.80
N ARG A 441 8.83 -4.73 15.26
CA ARG A 441 7.90 -3.69 15.71
C ARG A 441 7.04 -3.17 14.57
N SER A 442 7.66 -2.87 13.42
CA SER A 442 6.94 -2.36 12.24
C SER A 442 5.95 -3.39 11.69
N GLU A 443 6.32 -4.68 11.70
CA GLU A 443 5.45 -5.78 11.31
C GLU A 443 4.27 -5.94 12.27
N LEU A 444 4.50 -5.86 13.58
CA LEU A 444 3.42 -5.92 14.56
C LEU A 444 2.46 -4.72 14.45
N GLU A 445 2.99 -3.52 14.20
CA GLU A 445 2.16 -2.32 13.97
C GLU A 445 1.23 -2.51 12.76
N LEU A 446 1.73 -3.07 11.65
CA LEU A 446 0.89 -3.41 10.50
C LEU A 446 -0.12 -4.51 10.85
N ALA A 447 0.31 -5.57 11.55
CA ALA A 447 -0.54 -6.71 11.92
C ALA A 447 -1.71 -6.31 12.82
N VAL A 448 -1.56 -5.30 13.68
CA VAL A 448 -2.65 -4.76 14.51
C VAL A 448 -3.47 -3.66 13.83
N GLY A 449 -3.08 -3.27 12.60
CA GLY A 449 -3.77 -2.28 11.78
C GLY A 449 -3.42 -0.83 12.09
N GLY A 450 -2.26 -0.54 12.69
CA GLY A 450 -1.76 0.81 12.96
C GLY A 450 -0.80 0.86 14.15
N ARG A 451 -0.48 2.06 14.60
CA ARG A 451 0.44 2.27 15.72
C ARG A 451 0.01 1.50 16.97
N ILE A 452 0.97 0.87 17.61
CA ILE A 452 0.79 0.33 18.97
C ILE A 452 0.76 1.53 19.92
N PRO A 453 -0.32 1.74 20.70
CA PRO A 453 -0.43 2.87 21.60
C PRO A 453 0.71 2.85 22.62
N ALA A 454 1.53 3.90 22.67
CA ALA A 454 2.42 4.15 23.79
C ALA A 454 1.55 4.52 25.00
N ARG A 455 1.87 3.97 26.17
CA ARG A 455 1.19 4.35 27.43
C ARG A 455 1.40 5.85 27.64
N GLU A 456 0.39 6.67 27.48
CA GLU A 456 0.41 8.02 28.06
C GLU A 456 0.62 7.85 29.56
N HIS A 457 1.74 8.34 30.08
CA HIS A 457 1.98 8.42 31.53
C HIS A 457 0.82 9.19 32.12
N GLY A 458 0.08 8.54 33.01
CA GLY A 458 -1.19 8.95 33.54
C GLY A 458 -1.28 10.44 33.83
N ARG A 459 -2.25 11.10 33.27
CA ARG A 459 -2.96 12.15 33.99
C ARG A 459 -3.54 11.49 35.24
N ALA A 460 -2.81 11.63 36.34
CA ALA A 460 -3.34 11.37 37.64
C ALA A 460 -4.67 12.11 37.76
N ALA A 461 -5.74 11.35 37.85
CA ALA A 461 -7.03 11.88 38.24
C ALA A 461 -6.86 12.44 39.66
N SER A 462 -6.70 13.74 39.73
CA SER A 462 -6.93 14.51 40.96
C SER A 462 -8.45 14.62 41.12
N HIS A 463 -8.98 13.84 42.01
CA HIS A 463 -10.24 14.11 42.67
C HIS A 463 -9.97 14.36 44.14
#